data_00580e909d82b7bd4e69efc20f981d5a
#
_entry.id   00580e909d82b7bd4e69efc20f981d5a
#
_cell.length_a   1.000
_cell.length_b   1.000
_cell.length_c   1.000
_cell.angle_alpha   90.00
_cell.angle_beta   90.00
_cell.angle_gamma   90.00
#
_symmetry.space_group_name_H-M   'P 1'
#
loop_
_entity.id
_entity.type
_entity.pdbx_description
1 polymer ?
#
loop_
_entity_poly.entity_id
_entity_poly.type
_entity_poly.pdbx_seq_one_letter_code
_entity_poly.pdbx_strand_id
1 'polypeptide(L)'
;MNDSQMKYSKDESISWTCRHTWKRSSINTLWCLLGCSIGDFGTILFFQINEIAFPMLGIMTLAIINGLITSIILETIILSRQMNLREAFNTATGMSLISMISMEVAMNTVDVVFAGGVLVWWVIPYMLLAGFITPLPYNYYRLKKYNIACH
;
A
#
# COMPACT_ATOMS: atom_id res chain seq x y z
N MET A 1 4.42 5.26 -36.09
CA MET A 1 3.28 5.15 -35.18
C MET A 1 2.18 6.05 -35.73
N ASN A 2 1.05 5.47 -36.10
CA ASN A 2 0.00 6.18 -36.81
C ASN A 2 -0.80 7.06 -35.82
N ASP A 3 -1.08 8.31 -36.19
CA ASP A 3 -1.84 9.29 -35.37
C ASP A 3 -3.20 8.74 -34.89
N SER A 4 -3.73 7.73 -35.55
CA SER A 4 -4.95 7.05 -35.19
C SER A 4 -4.83 6.25 -33.86
N GLN A 5 -3.64 5.80 -33.50
CA GLN A 5 -3.40 5.05 -32.27
C GLN A 5 -3.26 5.98 -31.05
N MET A 6 -2.76 7.20 -31.29
CA MET A 6 -2.61 8.21 -30.23
C MET A 6 -3.93 8.86 -29.83
N LYS A 7 -4.90 8.86 -30.72
CA LYS A 7 -6.23 9.45 -30.49
C LYS A 7 -7.17 8.51 -29.71
N TYR A 8 -6.90 7.18 -29.75
CA TYR A 8 -7.72 6.18 -29.08
C TYR A 8 -7.44 6.11 -27.55
N SER A 9 -6.28 6.58 -27.10
CA SER A 9 -5.92 6.53 -25.69
C SER A 9 -6.41 7.71 -24.83
N LYS A 10 -7.06 8.70 -25.43
CA LYS A 10 -7.39 9.97 -24.75
C LYS A 10 -8.81 10.12 -24.25
N ASP A 11 -9.71 9.19 -24.63
CA ASP A 11 -11.16 9.34 -24.35
C ASP A 11 -11.83 8.07 -23.79
N GLU A 12 -11.06 7.10 -23.29
CA GLU A 12 -11.66 5.98 -22.58
C GLU A 12 -12.00 6.42 -21.15
N SER A 13 -13.26 6.80 -20.94
CA SER A 13 -13.83 6.96 -19.61
C SER A 13 -13.49 5.71 -18.78
N ILE A 14 -12.73 5.89 -17.71
CA ILE A 14 -12.29 4.80 -16.83
C ILE A 14 -13.53 4.05 -16.35
N SER A 15 -13.77 2.85 -16.90
CA SER A 15 -14.86 2.01 -16.46
C SER A 15 -14.54 1.37 -15.12
N TRP A 16 -15.25 1.75 -14.07
CA TRP A 16 -15.10 1.22 -12.71
C TRP A 16 -15.74 -0.16 -12.52
N THR A 17 -16.27 -0.76 -13.59
CA THR A 17 -17.05 -2.00 -13.54
C THR A 17 -16.27 -3.28 -13.86
N CYS A 18 -14.97 -3.19 -14.18
CA CYS A 18 -14.18 -4.37 -14.53
C CYS A 18 -13.83 -5.23 -13.30
N ARG A 19 -14.51 -6.36 -13.15
CA ARG A 19 -14.30 -7.32 -12.05
C ARG A 19 -12.87 -7.87 -11.99
N HIS A 20 -12.25 -8.09 -13.13
CA HIS A 20 -10.87 -8.58 -13.20
C HIS A 20 -9.87 -7.56 -12.66
N THR A 21 -10.04 -6.29 -12.98
CA THR A 21 -9.22 -5.19 -12.45
C THR A 21 -9.38 -5.05 -10.95
N TRP A 22 -10.61 -5.16 -10.42
CA TRP A 22 -10.86 -5.14 -8.98
C TRP A 22 -10.16 -6.29 -8.27
N LYS A 23 -10.22 -7.50 -8.82
CA LYS A 23 -9.52 -8.66 -8.26
C LYS A 23 -8.01 -8.46 -8.22
N ARG A 24 -7.39 -7.99 -9.30
CA ARG A 24 -5.94 -7.72 -9.35
C ARG A 24 -5.55 -6.59 -8.41
N SER A 25 -6.34 -5.51 -8.37
CA SER A 25 -6.13 -4.40 -7.45
C SER A 25 -6.19 -4.86 -5.99
N SER A 26 -7.19 -5.67 -5.64
CA SER A 26 -7.34 -6.22 -4.28
C SER A 26 -6.15 -7.09 -3.87
N ILE A 27 -5.70 -7.99 -4.74
CA ILE A 27 -4.54 -8.86 -4.47
C ILE A 27 -3.27 -8.03 -4.28
N ASN A 28 -3.04 -7.05 -5.15
CA ASN A 28 -1.89 -6.17 -5.04
C ASN A 28 -1.92 -5.34 -3.74
N THR A 29 -3.09 -4.82 -3.39
CA THR A 29 -3.31 -4.08 -2.15
C THR A 29 -3.08 -4.97 -0.92
N LEU A 30 -3.49 -6.25 -0.97
CA LEU A 30 -3.25 -7.20 0.12
C LEU A 30 -1.75 -7.46 0.35
N TRP A 31 -0.95 -7.63 -0.69
CA TRP A 31 0.49 -7.81 -0.57
C TRP A 31 1.17 -6.56 0.01
N CYS A 32 0.75 -5.38 -0.46
CA CYS A 32 1.22 -4.11 0.07
C CYS A 32 0.84 -3.95 1.55
N LEU A 33 -0.41 -4.26 1.91
CA LEU A 33 -0.90 -4.21 3.29
C LEU A 33 -0.11 -5.15 4.21
N LEU A 34 0.19 -6.37 3.74
CA LEU A 34 0.99 -7.33 4.50
C LEU A 34 2.39 -6.78 4.79
N GLY A 35 3.05 -6.21 3.78
CA GLY A 35 4.36 -5.57 3.94
C GLY A 35 4.34 -4.39 4.91
N CYS A 36 3.38 -3.49 4.76
CA CYS A 36 3.17 -2.36 5.65
C CYS A 36 2.91 -2.81 7.09
N SER A 37 2.01 -3.77 7.28
CA SER A 37 1.63 -4.27 8.61
C SER A 37 2.80 -4.89 9.37
N ILE A 38 3.68 -5.62 8.70
CA ILE A 38 4.86 -6.21 9.33
C ILE A 38 5.77 -5.12 9.92
N GLY A 39 6.07 -4.07 9.17
CA GLY A 39 6.92 -2.99 9.63
C GLY A 39 6.24 -2.09 10.67
N ASP A 40 5.01 -1.73 10.44
CA ASP A 40 4.23 -0.84 11.31
C ASP A 40 3.97 -1.49 12.68
N PHE A 41 3.31 -2.64 12.70
CA PHE A 41 3.01 -3.36 13.94
C PHE A 41 4.26 -3.83 14.66
N GLY A 42 5.29 -4.28 13.92
CA GLY A 42 6.56 -4.67 14.49
C GLY A 42 7.25 -3.53 15.22
N THR A 43 7.19 -2.31 14.69
CA THR A 43 7.77 -1.12 15.33
C THR A 43 6.99 -0.74 16.59
N ILE A 44 5.66 -0.62 16.50
CA ILE A 44 4.81 -0.26 17.65
C ILE A 44 4.99 -1.30 18.76
N LEU A 45 4.94 -2.58 18.42
CA LEU A 45 5.10 -3.68 19.38
C LEU A 45 6.49 -3.68 20.04
N PHE A 46 7.54 -3.38 19.29
CA PHE A 46 8.90 -3.27 19.82
C PHE A 46 9.01 -2.22 20.93
N PHE A 47 8.49 -1.01 20.68
CA PHE A 47 8.47 0.04 21.69
C PHE A 47 7.59 -0.30 22.88
N GLN A 48 6.46 -0.95 22.63
CA GLN A 48 5.49 -1.34 23.66
C GLN A 48 6.05 -2.42 24.59
N ILE A 49 6.71 -3.46 24.07
CA ILE A 49 7.29 -4.56 24.88
C ILE A 49 8.50 -4.09 25.70
N ASN A 50 9.32 -3.23 25.11
CA ASN A 50 10.52 -2.73 25.79
C ASN A 50 10.27 -1.54 26.71
N GLU A 51 9.01 -1.09 26.83
CA GLU A 51 8.58 0.05 27.67
C GLU A 51 9.44 1.31 27.43
N ILE A 52 9.87 1.52 26.18
CA ILE A 52 10.73 2.65 25.82
C ILE A 52 9.90 3.93 25.84
N ALA A 53 10.25 4.85 26.73
CA ALA A 53 9.65 6.17 26.84
C ALA A 53 10.04 7.04 25.63
N PHE A 54 9.27 6.93 24.55
CA PHE A 54 9.48 7.73 23.33
C PHE A 54 8.17 8.45 22.96
N PRO A 55 8.24 9.68 22.40
CA PRO A 55 7.03 10.42 22.02
C PRO A 55 6.18 9.63 21.04
N MET A 56 4.87 9.59 21.25
CA MET A 56 3.92 8.87 20.41
C MET A 56 4.07 9.21 18.92
N LEU A 57 4.21 10.49 18.57
CA LEU A 57 4.45 10.92 17.19
C LEU A 57 5.76 10.35 16.61
N GLY A 58 6.78 10.20 17.44
CA GLY A 58 8.05 9.58 17.02
C GLY A 58 7.90 8.10 16.73
N ILE A 59 7.19 7.36 17.59
CA ILE A 59 6.88 5.92 17.36
C ILE A 59 6.09 5.75 16.06
N MET A 60 5.05 6.55 15.86
CA MET A 60 4.24 6.49 14.65
C MET A 60 5.02 6.82 13.38
N THR A 61 5.90 7.85 13.43
CA THR A 61 6.76 8.19 12.29
C THR A 61 7.70 7.04 11.95
N LEU A 62 8.33 6.41 12.95
CA LEU A 62 9.19 5.25 12.74
C LEU A 62 8.41 4.03 12.24
N ALA A 63 7.19 3.82 12.74
CA ALA A 63 6.31 2.75 12.29
C ALA A 63 5.97 2.90 10.81
N ILE A 64 5.58 4.11 10.38
CA ILE A 64 5.30 4.42 8.96
C ILE A 64 6.54 4.18 8.09
N ILE A 65 7.71 4.68 8.50
CA ILE A 65 8.96 4.49 7.75
C ILE A 65 9.30 3.01 7.61
N ASN A 66 9.23 2.25 8.68
CA ASN A 66 9.51 0.81 8.67
C ASN A 66 8.45 0.04 7.86
N GLY A 67 7.18 0.41 7.95
CA GLY A 67 6.11 -0.15 7.12
C GLY A 67 6.36 0.07 5.63
N LEU A 68 6.76 1.28 5.23
CA LEU A 68 7.12 1.59 3.84
C LEU A 68 8.33 0.76 3.38
N ILE A 69 9.38 0.65 4.19
CA ILE A 69 10.58 -0.12 3.85
C ILE A 69 10.23 -1.60 3.66
N THR A 70 9.53 -2.20 4.61
CA THR A 70 9.14 -3.63 4.53
C THR A 70 8.20 -3.89 3.36
N SER A 71 7.29 -2.99 3.06
CA SER A 71 6.39 -3.09 1.91
C SER A 71 7.16 -3.01 0.57
N ILE A 72 8.08 -2.05 0.43
CA ILE A 72 8.93 -1.93 -0.76
C ILE A 72 9.79 -3.18 -0.96
N ILE A 73 10.38 -3.71 0.10
CA ILE A 73 11.19 -4.94 0.05
C ILE A 73 10.32 -6.11 -0.41
N LEU A 74 9.16 -6.31 0.20
CA LEU A 74 8.25 -7.41 -0.15
C LEU A 74 7.77 -7.31 -1.60
N GLU A 75 7.33 -6.13 -2.02
CA GLU A 75 6.88 -5.90 -3.40
C GLU A 75 8.02 -6.09 -4.41
N THR A 76 9.22 -5.61 -4.09
CA THR A 76 10.41 -5.82 -4.92
C THR A 76 10.74 -7.31 -5.08
N ILE A 77 10.65 -8.10 -4.01
CA ILE A 77 10.88 -9.55 -4.05
C ILE A 77 9.84 -10.23 -4.96
N ILE A 78 8.58 -9.85 -4.84
CA ILE A 78 7.50 -10.41 -5.67
C ILE A 78 7.71 -10.06 -7.14
N LEU A 79 8.02 -8.81 -7.45
CA LEU A 79 8.24 -8.33 -8.82
C LEU A 79 9.54 -8.87 -9.43
N SER A 80 10.57 -9.12 -8.63
CA SER A 80 11.85 -9.66 -9.11
C SER A 80 11.73 -11.06 -9.71
N ARG A 81 10.62 -11.75 -9.45
CA ARG A 81 10.31 -13.03 -10.12
C ARG A 81 9.83 -12.87 -11.56
N GLN A 82 9.47 -11.66 -11.98
CA GLN A 82 8.89 -11.35 -13.28
C GLN A 82 9.77 -10.39 -14.10
N MET A 83 10.64 -9.63 -13.45
CA MET A 83 11.50 -8.63 -14.05
C MET A 83 12.83 -8.52 -13.32
N ASN A 84 13.79 -7.79 -13.89
CA ASN A 84 15.09 -7.55 -13.25
C ASN A 84 14.94 -6.82 -11.90
N LEU A 85 15.78 -7.14 -10.93
CA LEU A 85 15.74 -6.58 -9.58
C LEU A 85 15.71 -5.04 -9.56
N ARG A 86 16.48 -4.40 -10.42
CA ARG A 86 16.53 -2.94 -10.53
C ARG A 86 15.20 -2.35 -11.01
N GLU A 87 14.59 -2.98 -12.00
CA GLU A 87 13.26 -2.59 -12.53
C GLU A 87 12.18 -2.85 -11.50
N ALA A 88 12.24 -3.99 -10.81
CA ALA A 88 11.33 -4.33 -9.73
C ALA A 88 11.36 -3.29 -8.61
N PHE A 89 12.55 -2.89 -8.17
CA PHE A 89 12.72 -1.85 -7.15
C PHE A 89 12.19 -0.48 -7.61
N ASN A 90 12.51 -0.06 -8.83
CA ASN A 90 12.02 1.20 -9.38
C ASN A 90 10.50 1.21 -9.51
N THR A 91 9.91 0.09 -9.91
CA THR A 91 8.46 -0.06 -10.01
C THR A 91 7.79 -0.02 -8.64
N ALA A 92 8.31 -0.77 -7.68
CA ALA A 92 7.81 -0.78 -6.31
C ALA A 92 7.86 0.63 -5.70
N THR A 93 8.99 1.32 -5.81
CA THR A 93 9.18 2.65 -5.23
C THR A 93 8.39 3.72 -5.99
N GLY A 94 8.48 3.75 -7.33
CA GLY A 94 7.89 4.82 -8.13
C GLY A 94 6.37 4.74 -8.26
N MET A 95 5.83 3.54 -8.38
CA MET A 95 4.40 3.34 -8.68
C MET A 95 3.53 3.06 -7.44
N SER A 96 4.11 2.47 -6.40
CA SER A 96 3.36 2.04 -5.22
C SER A 96 3.48 2.98 -4.03
N LEU A 97 4.42 3.91 -4.03
CA LEU A 97 4.72 4.77 -2.88
C LEU A 97 3.51 5.57 -2.39
N ILE A 98 2.73 6.16 -3.31
CA ILE A 98 1.53 6.94 -2.94
C ILE A 98 0.48 6.04 -2.28
N SER A 99 0.28 4.84 -2.81
CA SER A 99 -0.61 3.84 -2.25
C SER A 99 -0.18 3.40 -0.85
N MET A 100 1.12 3.16 -0.67
CA MET A 100 1.72 2.77 0.60
C MET A 100 1.57 3.88 1.66
N ILE A 101 1.87 5.13 1.31
CA ILE A 101 1.73 6.27 2.23
C ILE A 101 0.27 6.45 2.65
N SER A 102 -0.68 6.38 1.72
CA SER A 102 -2.10 6.51 2.06
C SER A 102 -2.59 5.38 2.96
N MET A 103 -2.09 4.16 2.75
CA MET A 103 -2.36 2.99 3.60
C MET A 103 -1.85 3.19 5.02
N GLU A 104 -0.59 3.57 5.16
CA GLU A 104 0.05 3.81 6.47
C GLU A 104 -0.63 4.94 7.24
N VAL A 105 -0.94 6.05 6.58
CA VAL A 105 -1.67 7.16 7.21
C VAL A 105 -3.05 6.71 7.69
N ALA A 106 -3.78 5.92 6.89
CA ALA A 106 -5.09 5.41 7.28
C ALA A 106 -5.01 4.48 8.49
N MET A 107 -4.07 3.52 8.48
CA MET A 107 -3.86 2.58 9.57
C MET A 107 -3.49 3.28 10.88
N ASN A 108 -2.51 4.18 10.82
CA ASN A 108 -2.05 4.93 11.99
C ASN A 108 -3.12 5.92 12.51
N THR A 109 -3.93 6.50 11.65
CA THR A 109 -5.07 7.34 12.07
C THR A 109 -6.07 6.54 12.88
N VAL A 110 -6.42 5.33 12.42
CA VAL A 110 -7.32 4.42 13.16
C VAL A 110 -6.72 4.03 14.50
N ASP A 111 -5.42 3.71 14.55
CA ASP A 111 -4.73 3.36 15.79
C ASP A 111 -4.77 4.51 16.81
N VAL A 112 -4.42 5.72 16.38
CA VAL A 112 -4.46 6.90 17.26
C VAL A 112 -5.89 7.19 17.78
N VAL A 113 -6.88 7.11 16.91
CA VAL A 113 -8.28 7.45 17.26
C VAL A 113 -8.90 6.42 18.21
N PHE A 114 -8.62 5.13 17.99
CA PHE A 114 -9.28 4.05 18.75
C PHE A 114 -8.43 3.46 19.87
N ALA A 115 -7.11 3.50 19.75
CA ALA A 115 -6.19 2.90 20.72
C ALA A 115 -5.17 3.87 21.32
N GLY A 116 -5.14 5.13 20.88
CA GLY A 116 -4.22 6.14 21.39
C GLY A 116 -2.75 5.86 21.08
N GLY A 117 -2.45 5.14 19.99
CA GLY A 117 -1.07 4.81 19.59
C GLY A 117 -0.49 3.58 20.29
N VAL A 118 -1.32 2.76 20.90
CA VAL A 118 -0.95 1.48 21.53
C VAL A 118 -1.57 0.34 20.74
N LEU A 119 -0.75 -0.60 20.27
CA LEU A 119 -1.24 -1.74 19.51
C LEU A 119 -2.13 -2.63 20.37
N VAL A 120 -3.43 -2.63 20.09
CA VAL A 120 -4.44 -3.40 20.80
C VAL A 120 -5.14 -4.35 19.85
N TRP A 121 -5.31 -5.61 20.24
CA TRP A 121 -5.82 -6.69 19.39
C TRP A 121 -7.16 -6.39 18.71
N TRP A 122 -8.08 -5.74 19.39
CA TRP A 122 -9.41 -5.44 18.84
C TRP A 122 -9.38 -4.31 17.79
N VAL A 123 -8.36 -3.44 17.79
CA VAL A 123 -8.20 -2.34 16.83
C VAL A 123 -7.53 -2.81 15.53
N ILE A 124 -6.71 -3.87 15.59
CA ILE A 124 -5.99 -4.39 14.42
C ILE A 124 -6.91 -4.66 13.21
N PRO A 125 -8.06 -5.33 13.33
CA PRO A 125 -8.98 -5.53 12.19
C PRO A 125 -9.44 -4.24 11.55
N TYR A 126 -9.69 -3.20 12.34
CA TYR A 126 -10.11 -1.88 11.83
C TYR A 126 -8.97 -1.14 11.12
N MET A 127 -7.75 -1.25 11.65
CA MET A 127 -6.54 -0.72 11.00
C MET A 127 -6.33 -1.38 9.63
N LEU A 128 -6.39 -2.70 9.58
CA LEU A 128 -6.24 -3.47 8.34
C LEU A 128 -7.34 -3.15 7.33
N LEU A 129 -8.57 -3.01 7.77
CA LEU A 129 -9.70 -2.65 6.91
C LEU A 129 -9.53 -1.24 6.33
N ALA A 130 -9.17 -0.26 7.14
CA ALA A 130 -8.91 1.10 6.70
C ALA A 130 -7.72 1.14 5.72
N GLY A 131 -6.62 0.44 6.05
CA GLY A 131 -5.44 0.32 5.20
C GLY A 131 -5.72 -0.39 3.87
N PHE A 132 -6.68 -1.29 3.83
CA PHE A 132 -7.09 -1.97 2.60
C PHE A 132 -7.98 -1.09 1.71
N ILE A 133 -9.00 -0.47 2.29
CA ILE A 133 -10.01 0.29 1.53
C ILE A 133 -9.43 1.59 0.98
N THR A 134 -8.60 2.30 1.77
CA THR A 134 -8.09 3.63 1.40
C THR A 134 -7.30 3.64 0.10
N PRO A 135 -6.30 2.76 -0.14
CA PRO A 135 -5.54 2.76 -1.39
C PRO A 135 -6.23 2.01 -2.54
N LEU A 136 -7.27 1.25 -2.27
CA LEU A 136 -7.91 0.37 -3.25
C LEU A 136 -8.41 1.10 -4.50
N PRO A 137 -9.14 2.23 -4.40
CA PRO A 137 -9.55 3.01 -5.58
C PRO A 137 -8.38 3.55 -6.38
N TYR A 138 -7.33 4.00 -5.71
CA TYR A 138 -6.11 4.46 -6.36
C TYR A 138 -5.39 3.34 -7.12
N ASN A 139 -5.27 2.17 -6.52
CA ASN A 139 -4.67 1.00 -7.16
C ASN A 139 -5.49 0.53 -8.37
N TYR A 140 -6.81 0.59 -8.29
CA TYR A 140 -7.69 0.31 -9.42
C TYR A 140 -7.46 1.30 -10.56
N TYR A 141 -7.48 2.60 -10.26
CA TYR A 141 -7.21 3.66 -11.23
C TYR A 141 -5.87 3.49 -11.92
N ARG A 142 -4.82 3.18 -11.14
CA ARG A 142 -3.46 2.97 -11.65
C ARG A 142 -3.40 1.79 -12.62
N LEU A 143 -4.01 0.66 -12.28
CA LEU A 143 -4.06 -0.52 -13.17
C LEU A 143 -4.79 -0.21 -14.48
N LYS A 144 -5.84 0.58 -14.43
CA LYS A 144 -6.56 1.02 -15.62
C LYS A 144 -5.73 1.97 -16.49
N LYS A 145 -5.10 2.97 -15.87
CA LYS A 145 -4.30 3.98 -16.56
C LYS A 145 -3.12 3.37 -17.33
N TYR A 146 -2.48 2.35 -16.78
CA TYR A 146 -1.33 1.70 -17.39
C TYR A 146 -1.67 0.48 -18.27
N ASN A 147 -2.93 0.26 -18.55
CA ASN A 147 -3.43 -0.81 -19.44
C ASN A 147 -2.97 -2.23 -19.05
N ILE A 148 -2.68 -2.46 -17.78
CA ILE A 148 -2.22 -3.76 -17.26
C ILE A 148 -3.41 -4.69 -16.97
N ALA A 149 -4.63 -4.18 -16.99
CA ALA A 149 -5.85 -4.91 -16.64
C ALA A 149 -6.92 -4.77 -17.72
N CYS A 150 -7.54 -5.88 -18.01
CA CYS A 150 -8.58 -6.07 -19.02
C CYS A 150 -8.05 -6.07 -20.47
N HIS A 151 -7.52 -7.19 -20.83
CA HIS A 151 -7.57 -7.69 -22.22
C HIS A 151 -8.65 -8.77 -22.33
#